data_15b6aa3bb77e7a720b72f406587af3b8
#
_entry.id   15b6aa3bb77e7a720b72f406587af3b8
#
_cell.length_a   1.000
_cell.length_b   1.000
_cell.length_c   1.000
_cell.angle_alpha   90.00
_cell.angle_beta   90.00
_cell.angle_gamma   90.00
#
_symmetry.space_group_name_H-M   'P 1'
#
loop_
_entity.id
_entity.type
_entity.pdbx_description
1 polymer ?
#
loop_
_entity_poly.entity_id
_entity_poly.type
_entity_poly.pdbx_seq_one_letter_code
_entity_poly.pdbx_strand_id
1 'polypeptide(L)'
;MVKVKYTCRYCGFTSNTLDDFEEDLQYHQGYWCPDCDSFTYYKEKQDSRAYTVLLENKGKKESTIVRPRFQLKKQVSPLRYPGGKSKALDLISSYLSEEKKTFVDVYCGGGSVGLSLLLSGVIDHLMMNDLDKGVYAFFHTILTNPEPLLEKVRTVIPDRELFFHYQQMIKDNYEGFPEEEQAFGFLLVNRLAFSGIWNAAPASDILQRWNPKTMESKILAIWEKRESIEIKNEDALGLIEESFWNENAIVFIDPPYYIAESKKLYHHVYGENEHRKLAFLLNSLASGMPVCADILVTYDNHPFIEELYGNGVAAVKEVPRRYSIAKATG
;
A
#
# COMPACT_ATOMS: atom_id res chain seq x y z
N MET A 1 26.60 -30.98 26.65
CA MET A 1 25.37 -31.05 25.83
C MET A 1 24.56 -29.81 26.13
N VAL A 2 24.32 -28.98 25.12
CA VAL A 2 23.44 -27.82 25.28
C VAL A 2 22.02 -28.38 25.33
N LYS A 3 21.31 -28.18 26.45
CA LYS A 3 19.89 -28.53 26.51
C LYS A 3 19.11 -27.52 25.71
N VAL A 4 18.57 -27.97 24.58
CA VAL A 4 17.65 -27.14 23.74
C VAL A 4 16.33 -27.08 24.49
N LYS A 5 15.79 -25.89 24.65
CA LYS A 5 14.51 -25.64 25.29
C LYS A 5 13.57 -25.05 24.24
N TYR A 6 12.45 -25.68 24.00
CA TYR A 6 11.39 -25.24 23.12
C TYR A 6 10.38 -24.43 23.94
N THR A 7 9.99 -23.27 23.42
CA THR A 7 9.08 -22.35 24.13
C THR A 7 8.01 -21.84 23.20
N CYS A 8 6.74 -22.02 23.58
CA CYS A 8 5.64 -21.38 22.89
C CYS A 8 5.73 -19.87 23.10
N ARG A 9 5.71 -19.12 22.00
CA ARG A 9 5.80 -17.65 22.00
C ARG A 9 4.56 -16.94 22.53
N TYR A 10 3.41 -17.65 22.52
CA TYR A 10 2.11 -17.05 22.85
C TYR A 10 1.79 -17.15 24.32
N CYS A 11 2.00 -18.33 24.93
CA CYS A 11 1.68 -18.57 26.34
C CYS A 11 2.89 -18.78 27.24
N GLY A 12 4.10 -18.93 26.67
CA GLY A 12 5.32 -19.21 27.43
C GLY A 12 5.49 -20.67 27.83
N PHE A 13 4.60 -21.58 27.43
CA PHE A 13 4.77 -23.02 27.64
C PHE A 13 6.16 -23.47 27.17
N THR A 14 6.85 -24.28 27.97
CA THR A 14 8.21 -24.71 27.66
C THR A 14 8.37 -26.22 27.83
N SER A 15 9.04 -26.84 26.85
CA SER A 15 9.47 -28.22 26.90
C SER A 15 10.94 -28.41 26.53
N ASN A 16 11.53 -29.54 26.96
CA ASN A 16 12.87 -29.97 26.55
C ASN A 16 12.86 -30.83 25.30
N THR A 17 11.69 -31.21 24.81
CA THR A 17 11.48 -31.95 23.56
C THR A 17 10.46 -31.26 22.68
N LEU A 18 10.67 -31.35 21.35
CA LEU A 18 9.71 -30.84 20.38
C LEU A 18 8.47 -31.75 20.26
N ASP A 19 8.61 -33.02 20.66
CA ASP A 19 7.54 -34.02 20.60
C ASP A 19 6.34 -33.69 21.52
N ASP A 20 6.54 -32.78 22.47
CA ASP A 20 5.45 -32.25 23.29
C ASP A 20 4.55 -31.25 22.54
N PHE A 21 4.95 -30.83 21.35
CA PHE A 21 4.15 -29.99 20.43
C PHE A 21 3.61 -30.86 19.30
N GLU A 22 2.35 -30.71 18.99
CA GLU A 22 1.72 -31.47 17.89
C GLU A 22 2.20 -30.96 16.53
N GLU A 23 2.78 -31.83 15.72
CA GLU A 23 3.31 -31.51 14.40
C GLU A 23 2.23 -31.58 13.34
N ASP A 24 2.07 -30.51 12.54
CA ASP A 24 1.22 -30.46 11.36
C ASP A 24 2.06 -30.36 10.09
N LEU A 25 2.30 -31.51 9.46
CA LEU A 25 3.06 -31.60 8.20
C LEU A 25 2.18 -31.50 6.96
N GLN A 26 0.86 -31.71 7.11
CA GLN A 26 -0.02 -31.89 5.97
C GLN A 26 -0.52 -30.58 5.38
N TYR A 27 -0.84 -29.58 6.23
CA TYR A 27 -1.48 -28.35 5.79
C TYR A 27 -0.67 -27.10 6.08
N HIS A 28 0.03 -27.04 7.24
CA HIS A 28 0.62 -25.80 7.72
C HIS A 28 2.14 -25.85 7.97
N GLN A 29 2.75 -27.03 7.95
CA GLN A 29 4.19 -27.19 8.18
C GLN A 29 4.70 -26.48 9.47
N GLY A 30 4.25 -26.91 10.62
CA GLY A 30 4.61 -26.31 11.90
C GLY A 30 4.14 -27.13 13.10
N TYR A 31 4.03 -26.49 14.25
CA TYR A 31 3.68 -27.12 15.51
C TYR A 31 2.54 -26.40 16.23
N TRP A 32 1.59 -27.17 16.79
CA TRP A 32 0.58 -26.67 17.71
C TRP A 32 1.07 -26.71 19.13
N CYS A 33 0.83 -25.64 19.91
CA CYS A 33 1.14 -25.62 21.33
C CYS A 33 0.06 -26.38 22.13
N PRO A 34 0.42 -27.37 22.97
CA PRO A 34 -0.56 -28.14 23.72
C PRO A 34 -1.23 -27.35 24.84
N ASP A 35 -0.67 -26.20 25.23
CA ASP A 35 -1.18 -25.39 26.34
C ASP A 35 -2.16 -24.30 25.90
N CYS A 36 -1.95 -23.66 24.75
CA CYS A 36 -2.78 -22.55 24.29
C CYS A 36 -3.36 -22.75 22.88
N ASP A 37 -3.15 -23.89 22.25
CA ASP A 37 -3.63 -24.25 20.93
C ASP A 37 -3.24 -23.25 19.82
N SER A 38 -2.13 -22.55 20.01
CA SER A 38 -1.58 -21.65 19.00
C SER A 38 -0.58 -22.37 18.11
N PHE A 39 -0.61 -22.04 16.82
CA PHE A 39 0.24 -22.64 15.80
C PHE A 39 1.55 -21.87 15.63
N THR A 40 2.66 -22.59 15.44
CA THR A 40 3.98 -22.02 15.14
C THR A 40 4.60 -22.77 13.98
N TYR A 41 4.91 -22.08 12.90
CA TYR A 41 5.59 -22.65 11.72
C TYR A 41 7.03 -23.09 12.03
N TYR A 42 7.57 -24.00 11.21
CA TYR A 42 8.97 -24.43 11.30
C TYR A 42 9.91 -23.23 11.23
N LYS A 43 10.87 -23.20 12.14
CA LYS A 43 11.92 -22.20 12.14
C LYS A 43 13.19 -22.81 11.53
N GLU A 44 13.45 -22.57 10.28
CA GLU A 44 14.81 -22.73 9.79
C GLU A 44 15.70 -21.59 10.29
N LYS A 45 16.93 -21.95 10.67
CA LYS A 45 17.98 -21.02 11.08
C LYS A 45 18.44 -20.21 9.88
N GLN A 46 17.75 -19.17 9.51
CA GLN A 46 18.29 -18.18 8.60
C GLN A 46 17.94 -16.79 9.06
N ASP A 47 18.80 -15.82 8.71
CA ASP A 47 18.65 -14.40 9.00
C ASP A 47 17.21 -13.94 8.78
N SER A 48 16.44 -14.03 9.84
CA SER A 48 15.00 -14.03 9.79
C SER A 48 14.44 -12.61 9.88
N ARG A 49 14.73 -11.83 8.86
CA ARG A 49 13.99 -10.59 8.61
C ARG A 49 13.00 -10.86 7.49
N ALA A 50 11.85 -11.39 7.86
CA ALA A 50 10.82 -11.74 6.90
C ALA A 50 10.22 -10.52 6.19
N TYR A 51 10.38 -9.33 6.74
CA TYR A 51 9.97 -8.08 6.08
C TYR A 51 10.76 -6.87 6.55
N THR A 52 10.67 -5.76 5.81
CA THR A 52 11.32 -4.48 6.14
C THR A 52 10.27 -3.40 6.38
N VAL A 53 10.36 -2.74 7.53
CA VAL A 53 9.55 -1.55 7.86
C VAL A 53 10.40 -0.31 7.67
N LEU A 54 9.95 0.58 6.78
CA LEU A 54 10.55 1.88 6.55
C LEU A 54 9.77 2.94 7.32
N LEU A 55 10.39 3.50 8.38
CA LEU A 55 9.82 4.59 9.16
C LEU A 55 10.22 5.94 8.57
N GLU A 56 9.25 6.70 8.09
CA GLU A 56 9.48 8.03 7.52
C GLU A 56 9.65 9.10 8.61
N ASN A 57 10.85 9.66 8.73
CA ASN A 57 11.15 10.70 9.71
C ASN A 57 10.97 12.12 9.12
N LYS A 58 10.07 12.91 9.69
CA LYS A 58 9.87 14.31 9.32
C LYS A 58 11.03 15.16 9.85
N GLY A 59 11.86 15.72 8.98
CA GLY A 59 12.76 16.84 9.32
C GLY A 59 14.24 16.57 9.46
N LYS A 60 14.74 15.35 9.38
CA LYS A 60 16.19 15.11 9.34
C LYS A 60 16.76 15.35 7.94
N LYS A 61 17.87 16.09 7.89
CA LYS A 61 18.60 16.48 6.66
C LYS A 61 19.67 15.45 6.25
N GLU A 62 19.59 14.22 6.66
CA GLU A 62 20.54 13.22 6.21
C GLU A 62 20.16 12.76 4.81
N SER A 63 20.96 13.16 3.85
CA SER A 63 20.86 12.64 2.48
C SER A 63 21.51 11.27 2.43
N THR A 64 20.73 10.23 2.67
CA THR A 64 21.15 8.90 2.22
C THR A 64 21.16 8.93 0.69
N ILE A 65 22.34 8.96 0.08
CA ILE A 65 22.48 8.86 -1.36
C ILE A 65 22.14 7.41 -1.74
N VAL A 66 20.86 7.16 -1.98
CA VAL A 66 20.41 5.90 -2.56
C VAL A 66 20.72 5.99 -4.05
N ARG A 67 21.64 5.15 -4.52
CA ARG A 67 21.84 4.98 -5.97
C ARG A 67 20.64 4.24 -6.52
N PRO A 68 19.87 4.82 -7.44
CA PRO A 68 18.72 4.12 -8.01
C PRO A 68 19.19 2.87 -8.74
N ARG A 69 18.59 1.74 -8.40
CA ARG A 69 18.88 0.43 -9.01
C ARG A 69 18.29 0.33 -10.41
N PHE A 70 17.19 1.05 -10.63
CA PHE A 70 16.44 1.06 -11.89
C PHE A 70 16.20 2.49 -12.36
N GLN A 71 16.06 2.67 -13.65
CA GLN A 71 15.62 3.93 -14.24
C GLN A 71 14.10 4.00 -14.20
N LEU A 72 13.54 4.57 -13.15
CA LEU A 72 12.10 4.59 -12.92
C LEU A 72 11.40 5.76 -13.60
N LYS A 73 10.27 5.49 -14.25
CA LYS A 73 9.32 6.51 -14.70
C LYS A 73 8.60 7.06 -13.47
N LYS A 74 8.67 8.37 -13.27
CA LYS A 74 8.04 9.05 -12.12
C LYS A 74 6.79 9.81 -12.55
N GLN A 75 5.88 10.07 -11.60
CA GLN A 75 4.63 10.81 -11.84
C GLN A 75 3.70 10.18 -12.91
N VAL A 76 3.70 8.87 -12.98
CA VAL A 76 2.94 8.09 -13.96
C VAL A 76 1.44 8.05 -13.67
N SER A 77 1.03 8.16 -12.41
CA SER A 77 -0.39 8.16 -12.04
C SER A 77 -1.10 9.44 -12.48
N PRO A 78 -2.33 9.35 -13.01
CA PRO A 78 -3.19 10.51 -13.24
C PRO A 78 -3.73 11.13 -11.95
N LEU A 79 -3.77 10.37 -10.86
CA LEU A 79 -4.26 10.82 -9.55
C LEU A 79 -3.21 11.61 -8.77
N ARG A 80 -3.70 12.49 -7.90
CA ARG A 80 -2.92 13.21 -6.88
C ARG A 80 -3.30 12.65 -5.52
N TYR A 81 -2.56 11.68 -5.03
CA TYR A 81 -2.92 11.02 -3.79
C TYR A 81 -2.06 11.52 -2.62
N PRO A 82 -2.69 11.95 -1.49
CA PRO A 82 -1.95 12.32 -0.29
C PRO A 82 -1.08 11.16 0.20
N GLY A 83 0.14 11.44 0.61
CA GLY A 83 1.04 10.37 1.06
C GLY A 83 1.74 9.59 -0.06
N GLY A 84 1.41 9.82 -1.34
CA GLY A 84 1.99 9.09 -2.47
C GLY A 84 3.51 9.03 -2.45
N LYS A 85 4.06 7.84 -2.71
CA LYS A 85 5.49 7.50 -2.54
C LYS A 85 6.38 7.81 -3.75
N SER A 86 5.91 8.61 -4.71
CA SER A 86 6.68 8.94 -5.92
C SER A 86 8.06 9.55 -5.66
N LYS A 87 8.26 10.22 -4.51
CA LYS A 87 9.56 10.73 -4.08
C LYS A 87 10.44 9.69 -3.37
N ALA A 88 9.86 8.60 -2.92
CA ALA A 88 10.54 7.49 -2.25
C ALA A 88 10.79 6.30 -3.17
N LEU A 89 10.39 6.39 -4.45
CA LEU A 89 10.49 5.29 -5.42
C LEU A 89 11.89 4.69 -5.54
N ASP A 90 12.93 5.53 -5.60
CA ASP A 90 14.31 5.06 -5.72
C ASP A 90 14.74 4.28 -4.47
N LEU A 91 14.29 4.71 -3.30
CA LEU A 91 14.53 4.01 -2.05
C LEU A 91 13.73 2.69 -1.98
N ILE A 92 12.43 2.74 -2.26
CA ILE A 92 11.58 1.53 -2.29
C ILE A 92 12.17 0.51 -3.25
N SER A 93 12.53 0.92 -4.47
CA SER A 93 13.10 0.02 -5.48
C SER A 93 14.42 -0.61 -5.05
N SER A 94 15.18 0.03 -4.15
CA SER A 94 16.44 -0.53 -3.64
C SER A 94 16.27 -1.73 -2.70
N TYR A 95 15.05 -1.96 -2.20
CA TYR A 95 14.69 -3.09 -1.35
C TYR A 95 13.99 -4.24 -2.11
N LEU A 96 13.66 -4.04 -3.40
CA LEU A 96 12.97 -5.06 -4.17
C LEU A 96 13.93 -6.15 -4.61
N SER A 97 13.48 -7.40 -4.60
CA SER A 97 14.16 -8.51 -5.24
C SER A 97 14.11 -8.36 -6.77
N GLU A 98 15.20 -8.67 -7.46
CA GLU A 98 15.24 -8.67 -8.93
C GLU A 98 14.56 -9.90 -9.54
N GLU A 99 14.45 -10.97 -8.75
CA GLU A 99 13.91 -12.24 -9.19
C GLU A 99 12.38 -12.26 -9.16
N LYS A 100 11.76 -11.49 -8.24
CA LYS A 100 10.31 -11.44 -8.09
C LYS A 100 9.69 -10.43 -9.05
N LYS A 101 8.68 -10.87 -9.78
CA LYS A 101 8.07 -10.09 -10.88
C LYS A 101 6.61 -9.72 -10.67
N THR A 102 6.00 -10.19 -9.60
CA THR A 102 4.64 -9.79 -9.19
C THR A 102 4.73 -8.78 -8.05
N PHE A 103 4.06 -7.65 -8.19
CA PHE A 103 3.98 -6.61 -7.15
C PHE A 103 2.54 -6.45 -6.71
N VAL A 104 2.30 -6.59 -5.40
CA VAL A 104 0.98 -6.45 -4.78
C VAL A 104 0.97 -5.15 -3.98
N ASP A 105 0.28 -4.13 -4.48
CA ASP A 105 0.12 -2.81 -3.85
C ASP A 105 -1.17 -2.80 -3.03
N VAL A 106 -1.06 -3.17 -1.75
CA VAL A 106 -2.21 -3.50 -0.88
C VAL A 106 -3.08 -2.28 -0.55
N TYR A 107 -2.48 -1.09 -0.49
CA TYR A 107 -3.14 0.19 -0.25
C TYR A 107 -2.74 1.15 -1.37
N CYS A 108 -3.17 0.85 -2.58
CA CYS A 108 -2.57 1.46 -3.76
C CYS A 108 -2.83 2.96 -3.88
N GLY A 109 -3.96 3.47 -3.38
CA GLY A 109 -4.35 4.86 -3.51
C GLY A 109 -4.22 5.34 -4.95
N GLY A 110 -3.28 6.25 -5.22
CA GLY A 110 -2.99 6.70 -6.57
C GLY A 110 -2.16 5.73 -7.42
N GLY A 111 -1.78 4.56 -6.95
CA GLY A 111 -1.00 3.56 -7.68
C GLY A 111 0.42 4.00 -8.06
N SER A 112 0.98 5.00 -7.39
CA SER A 112 2.21 5.66 -7.84
C SER A 112 3.44 4.76 -7.82
N VAL A 113 3.51 3.79 -6.91
CA VAL A 113 4.63 2.83 -6.78
C VAL A 113 4.47 1.73 -7.80
N GLY A 114 3.39 0.96 -7.72
CA GLY A 114 3.15 -0.19 -8.59
C GLY A 114 3.18 0.18 -10.07
N LEU A 115 2.48 1.26 -10.47
CA LEU A 115 2.48 1.75 -11.85
C LEU A 115 3.88 2.20 -12.32
N SER A 116 4.67 2.85 -11.46
CA SER A 116 6.03 3.25 -11.82
C SER A 116 6.90 2.03 -12.09
N LEU A 117 6.83 1.00 -11.24
CA LEU A 117 7.59 -0.24 -11.40
C LEU A 117 7.18 -0.98 -12.68
N LEU A 118 5.88 -1.14 -12.94
CA LEU A 118 5.37 -1.82 -14.11
C LEU A 118 5.73 -1.09 -15.41
N LEU A 119 5.48 0.22 -15.48
CA LEU A 119 5.75 1.02 -16.66
C LEU A 119 7.26 1.20 -16.93
N SER A 120 8.11 0.92 -15.94
CA SER A 120 9.56 0.91 -16.08
C SER A 120 10.12 -0.49 -16.38
N GLY A 121 9.28 -1.52 -16.46
CA GLY A 121 9.69 -2.89 -16.74
C GLY A 121 10.48 -3.57 -15.61
N VAL A 122 10.30 -3.12 -14.37
CA VAL A 122 10.90 -3.73 -13.18
C VAL A 122 10.13 -4.96 -12.76
N ILE A 123 8.80 -4.91 -12.88
CA ILE A 123 7.86 -6.00 -12.61
C ILE A 123 7.07 -6.32 -13.88
N ASP A 124 6.52 -7.52 -13.95
CA ASP A 124 5.71 -8.00 -15.08
C ASP A 124 4.21 -7.99 -14.77
N HIS A 125 3.86 -8.14 -13.48
CA HIS A 125 2.46 -8.14 -13.01
C HIS A 125 2.28 -7.21 -11.82
N LEU A 126 1.19 -6.45 -11.84
CA LEU A 126 0.78 -5.53 -10.81
C LEU A 126 -0.64 -5.86 -10.34
N MET A 127 -0.76 -6.25 -9.07
CA MET A 127 -2.05 -6.32 -8.38
C MET A 127 -2.16 -5.09 -7.49
N MET A 128 -3.20 -4.30 -7.70
CA MET A 128 -3.54 -3.13 -6.89
C MET A 128 -4.77 -3.45 -6.04
N ASN A 129 -4.84 -2.91 -4.84
CA ASN A 129 -6.03 -2.97 -4.00
C ASN A 129 -6.23 -1.66 -3.27
N ASP A 130 -7.47 -1.23 -3.16
CA ASP A 130 -7.85 -0.13 -2.27
C ASP A 130 -9.30 -0.33 -1.81
N LEU A 131 -9.57 0.02 -0.56
CA LEU A 131 -10.92 -0.07 0.02
C LEU A 131 -11.82 1.08 -0.46
N ASP A 132 -11.25 2.18 -0.95
CA ASP A 132 -11.99 3.32 -1.51
C ASP A 132 -12.60 2.94 -2.87
N LYS A 133 -13.94 2.91 -2.92
CA LYS A 133 -14.69 2.61 -4.15
C LYS A 133 -14.33 3.52 -5.32
N GLY A 134 -13.99 4.78 -5.06
CA GLY A 134 -13.59 5.72 -6.11
C GLY A 134 -12.24 5.37 -6.71
N VAL A 135 -11.29 4.92 -5.91
CA VAL A 135 -10.00 4.39 -6.39
C VAL A 135 -10.23 3.15 -7.23
N TYR A 136 -11.01 2.21 -6.72
CA TYR A 136 -11.38 0.99 -7.45
C TYR A 136 -12.07 1.32 -8.77
N ALA A 137 -13.16 2.08 -8.74
CA ALA A 137 -13.93 2.44 -9.93
C ALA A 137 -13.06 3.13 -10.99
N PHE A 138 -12.16 4.03 -10.55
CA PHE A 138 -11.26 4.72 -11.45
C PHE A 138 -10.32 3.77 -12.19
N PHE A 139 -9.62 2.89 -11.49
CA PHE A 139 -8.71 1.94 -12.14
C PHE A 139 -9.46 0.86 -12.89
N HIS A 140 -10.56 0.33 -12.36
CA HIS A 140 -11.36 -0.70 -13.02
C HIS A 140 -11.94 -0.19 -14.35
N THR A 141 -12.47 1.03 -14.39
CA THR A 141 -12.91 1.68 -15.64
C THR A 141 -11.77 1.79 -16.65
N ILE A 142 -10.57 2.18 -16.21
CA ILE A 142 -9.41 2.24 -17.12
C ILE A 142 -9.08 0.85 -17.69
N LEU A 143 -9.10 -0.18 -16.86
CA LEU A 143 -8.68 -1.53 -17.26
C LEU A 143 -9.74 -2.27 -18.10
N THR A 144 -11.01 -1.89 -18.01
CA THR A 144 -12.09 -2.52 -18.75
C THR A 144 -12.47 -1.76 -20.02
N ASN A 145 -12.79 -0.47 -19.91
CA ASN A 145 -13.13 0.41 -21.03
C ASN A 145 -12.84 1.88 -20.67
N PRO A 146 -11.69 2.45 -21.05
CA PRO A 146 -11.32 3.81 -20.70
C PRO A 146 -12.05 4.89 -21.50
N GLU A 147 -12.70 4.58 -22.62
CA GLU A 147 -13.21 5.59 -23.55
C GLU A 147 -14.28 6.51 -22.95
N PRO A 148 -15.30 6.04 -22.17
CA PRO A 148 -16.25 6.94 -21.53
C PRO A 148 -15.58 7.92 -20.55
N LEU A 149 -14.57 7.47 -19.82
CA LEU A 149 -13.77 8.32 -18.93
C LEU A 149 -12.95 9.34 -19.72
N LEU A 150 -12.31 8.90 -20.81
CA LEU A 150 -11.49 9.77 -21.69
C LEU A 150 -12.34 10.81 -22.38
N GLU A 151 -13.54 10.50 -22.85
CA GLU A 151 -14.46 11.45 -23.45
C GLU A 151 -14.79 12.58 -22.45
N LYS A 152 -15.15 12.24 -21.22
CA LYS A 152 -15.41 13.23 -20.17
C LYS A 152 -14.17 14.05 -19.82
N VAL A 153 -12.99 13.43 -19.74
CA VAL A 153 -11.71 14.14 -19.49
C VAL A 153 -11.43 15.18 -20.57
N ARG A 154 -11.72 14.87 -21.83
CA ARG A 154 -11.48 15.75 -23.00
C ARG A 154 -12.49 16.88 -23.13
N THR A 155 -13.76 16.61 -22.79
CA THR A 155 -14.88 17.52 -23.14
C THR A 155 -15.39 18.35 -21.98
N VAL A 156 -15.27 17.85 -20.74
CA VAL A 156 -15.79 18.56 -19.57
C VAL A 156 -14.87 19.71 -19.19
N ILE A 157 -15.45 20.88 -19.05
CA ILE A 157 -14.80 22.06 -18.46
C ILE A 157 -15.28 22.14 -17.01
N PRO A 158 -14.44 21.78 -16.03
CA PRO A 158 -14.87 21.72 -14.64
C PRO A 158 -15.05 23.11 -14.04
N ASP A 159 -16.06 23.24 -13.19
CA ASP A 159 -16.33 24.41 -12.38
C ASP A 159 -16.53 24.01 -10.90
N ARG A 160 -16.89 24.98 -10.08
CA ARG A 160 -17.12 24.75 -8.64
C ARG A 160 -18.40 23.97 -8.35
N GLU A 161 -19.44 24.17 -9.16
CA GLU A 161 -20.72 23.46 -8.99
C GLU A 161 -20.53 21.96 -9.26
N LEU A 162 -19.90 21.64 -10.36
CA LEU A 162 -19.57 20.26 -10.71
C LEU A 162 -18.63 19.61 -9.68
N PHE A 163 -17.66 20.37 -9.15
CA PHE A 163 -16.80 19.88 -8.08
C PHE A 163 -17.59 19.49 -6.84
N PHE A 164 -18.50 20.35 -6.37
CA PHE A 164 -19.29 20.05 -5.18
C PHE A 164 -20.32 18.95 -5.41
N HIS A 165 -20.86 18.83 -6.61
CA HIS A 165 -21.71 17.71 -7.00
C HIS A 165 -21.00 16.38 -6.80
N TYR A 166 -19.81 16.20 -7.37
CA TYR A 166 -19.04 14.97 -7.23
C TYR A 166 -18.42 14.79 -5.83
N GLN A 167 -18.09 15.87 -5.14
CA GLN A 167 -17.70 15.77 -3.74
C GLN A 167 -18.83 15.23 -2.87
N GLN A 168 -20.07 15.59 -3.18
CA GLN A 168 -21.24 15.03 -2.47
C GLN A 168 -21.43 13.54 -2.80
N MET A 169 -21.27 13.13 -4.06
CA MET A 169 -21.27 11.72 -4.45
C MET A 169 -20.28 10.90 -3.61
N ILE A 170 -19.05 11.40 -3.41
CA ILE A 170 -18.04 10.73 -2.58
C ILE A 170 -18.50 10.65 -1.12
N LYS A 171 -19.05 11.73 -0.55
CA LYS A 171 -19.61 11.74 0.82
C LYS A 171 -20.72 10.73 1.02
N ASP A 172 -21.54 10.53 0.00
CA ASP A 172 -22.64 9.56 -0.03
C ASP A 172 -22.18 8.16 -0.43
N ASN A 173 -20.86 7.90 -0.34
CA ASN A 173 -20.24 6.62 -0.65
C ASN A 173 -20.63 6.09 -2.05
N TYR A 174 -20.73 7.00 -3.03
CA TYR A 174 -21.04 6.75 -4.45
C TYR A 174 -22.43 6.13 -4.70
N GLU A 175 -23.33 6.20 -3.73
CA GLU A 175 -24.64 5.59 -3.83
C GLU A 175 -25.45 6.18 -5.01
N GLY A 176 -26.06 5.30 -5.81
CA GLY A 176 -26.90 5.67 -6.97
C GLY A 176 -26.14 6.09 -8.23
N PHE A 177 -24.82 6.12 -8.23
CA PHE A 177 -24.02 6.46 -9.41
C PHE A 177 -23.44 5.21 -10.08
N PRO A 178 -23.50 5.11 -11.42
CA PRO A 178 -22.82 4.04 -12.16
C PRO A 178 -21.31 4.17 -12.03
N GLU A 179 -20.59 3.06 -12.17
CA GLU A 179 -19.13 2.99 -11.92
C GLU A 179 -18.33 4.00 -12.77
N GLU A 180 -18.68 4.17 -14.03
CA GLU A 180 -18.02 5.15 -14.91
C GLU A 180 -18.17 6.59 -14.41
N GLU A 181 -19.31 6.91 -13.79
CA GLU A 181 -19.57 8.21 -13.17
C GLU A 181 -18.79 8.36 -11.87
N GLN A 182 -18.71 7.29 -11.07
CA GLN A 182 -17.87 7.24 -9.87
C GLN A 182 -16.40 7.48 -10.23
N ALA A 183 -15.89 6.82 -11.27
CA ALA A 183 -14.51 6.97 -11.76
C ALA A 183 -14.21 8.41 -12.17
N PHE A 184 -15.09 9.02 -12.96
CA PHE A 184 -14.90 10.41 -13.41
C PHE A 184 -15.01 11.40 -12.25
N GLY A 185 -16.03 11.29 -11.43
CA GLY A 185 -16.23 12.20 -10.30
C GLY A 185 -15.12 12.10 -9.27
N PHE A 186 -14.63 10.89 -8.98
CA PHE A 186 -13.45 10.69 -8.14
C PHE A 186 -12.22 11.37 -8.73
N LEU A 187 -11.92 11.16 -10.02
CA LEU A 187 -10.81 11.82 -10.71
C LEU A 187 -10.94 13.34 -10.63
N LEU A 188 -12.12 13.88 -10.91
CA LEU A 188 -12.37 15.32 -10.91
C LEU A 188 -12.11 15.92 -9.53
N VAL A 189 -12.71 15.38 -8.48
CA VAL A 189 -12.51 15.87 -7.11
C VAL A 189 -11.04 15.72 -6.70
N ASN A 190 -10.42 14.58 -6.96
CA ASN A 190 -9.01 14.34 -6.67
C ASN A 190 -8.08 15.36 -7.36
N ARG A 191 -8.36 15.71 -8.61
CA ARG A 191 -7.54 16.68 -9.36
C ARG A 191 -7.72 18.11 -8.88
N LEU A 192 -8.94 18.50 -8.54
CA LEU A 192 -9.32 19.88 -8.25
C LEU A 192 -9.21 20.25 -6.78
N ALA A 193 -9.36 19.28 -5.88
CA ALA A 193 -9.24 19.51 -4.44
C ALA A 193 -7.83 19.98 -4.04
N PHE A 194 -7.76 20.74 -2.96
CA PHE A 194 -6.48 21.11 -2.37
C PHE A 194 -5.71 19.85 -1.93
N SER A 195 -4.49 19.70 -2.44
CA SER A 195 -3.62 18.52 -2.19
C SER A 195 -4.21 17.15 -2.57
N GLY A 196 -5.30 17.11 -3.37
CA GLY A 196 -5.97 15.86 -3.73
C GLY A 196 -6.77 15.23 -2.60
N ILE A 197 -7.05 15.97 -1.54
CA ILE A 197 -7.80 15.50 -0.37
C ILE A 197 -9.29 15.59 -0.69
N TRP A 198 -9.99 14.47 -0.67
CA TRP A 198 -11.38 14.32 -1.11
C TRP A 198 -12.38 15.29 -0.43
N ASN A 199 -12.18 15.63 0.83
CA ASN A 199 -13.06 16.52 1.60
C ASN A 199 -12.54 17.97 1.71
N ALA A 200 -11.44 18.29 1.04
CA ALA A 200 -10.91 19.64 1.01
C ALA A 200 -11.70 20.55 0.05
N ALA A 201 -11.55 21.86 0.21
CA ALA A 201 -12.07 22.83 -0.73
C ALA A 201 -11.38 22.70 -2.10
N PRO A 202 -12.05 23.10 -3.19
CA PRO A 202 -11.42 23.18 -4.48
C PRO A 202 -10.30 24.22 -4.48
N ALA A 203 -9.29 24.00 -5.29
CA ALA A 203 -8.23 24.98 -5.49
C ALA A 203 -8.79 26.31 -6.00
N SER A 204 -8.08 27.41 -5.73
CA SER A 204 -8.47 28.75 -6.20
C SER A 204 -8.55 28.82 -7.73
N ASP A 205 -7.63 28.13 -8.42
CA ASP A 205 -7.62 28.03 -9.88
C ASP A 205 -7.88 26.59 -10.31
N ILE A 206 -9.15 26.30 -10.57
CA ILE A 206 -9.64 24.98 -10.97
C ILE A 206 -9.07 24.60 -12.35
N LEU A 207 -9.08 25.54 -13.31
CA LEU A 207 -8.70 25.24 -14.69
C LEU A 207 -7.21 24.93 -14.84
N GLN A 208 -6.33 25.55 -14.06
CA GLN A 208 -4.90 25.22 -14.09
C GLN A 208 -4.60 23.80 -13.59
N ARG A 209 -5.50 23.23 -12.78
CA ARG A 209 -5.35 21.86 -12.27
C ARG A 209 -5.94 20.80 -13.18
N TRP A 210 -6.82 21.20 -14.11
CA TRP A 210 -7.44 20.32 -15.08
C TRP A 210 -6.64 20.35 -16.39
N ASN A 211 -5.82 19.33 -16.59
CA ASN A 211 -5.01 19.18 -17.81
C ASN A 211 -5.41 17.88 -18.55
N PRO A 212 -6.39 17.94 -19.47
CA PRO A 212 -6.91 16.79 -20.19
C PRO A 212 -5.82 15.98 -20.91
N LYS A 213 -4.92 16.65 -21.63
CA LYS A 213 -3.86 15.98 -22.41
C LYS A 213 -2.94 15.12 -21.53
N THR A 214 -2.55 15.67 -20.37
CA THR A 214 -1.68 14.93 -19.44
C THR A 214 -2.43 13.76 -18.78
N MET A 215 -3.70 13.93 -18.42
CA MET A 215 -4.52 12.87 -17.84
C MET A 215 -4.77 11.76 -18.85
N GLU A 216 -5.19 12.12 -20.07
CA GLU A 216 -5.39 11.19 -21.18
C GLU A 216 -4.13 10.34 -21.45
N SER A 217 -2.98 10.99 -21.62
CA SER A 217 -1.72 10.28 -21.86
C SER A 217 -1.40 9.25 -20.77
N LYS A 218 -1.66 9.58 -19.51
CA LYS A 218 -1.42 8.66 -18.38
C LYS A 218 -2.45 7.53 -18.32
N ILE A 219 -3.72 7.82 -18.58
CA ILE A 219 -4.80 6.81 -18.64
C ILE A 219 -4.48 5.80 -19.76
N LEU A 220 -4.12 6.28 -20.94
CA LEU A 220 -3.76 5.41 -22.06
C LEU A 220 -2.52 4.56 -21.76
N ALA A 221 -1.50 5.11 -21.10
CA ALA A 221 -0.32 4.35 -20.72
C ALA A 221 -0.63 3.21 -19.73
N ILE A 222 -1.63 3.39 -18.84
CA ILE A 222 -2.13 2.33 -17.96
C ILE A 222 -2.92 1.31 -18.78
N TRP A 223 -3.83 1.76 -19.64
CA TRP A 223 -4.62 0.91 -20.52
C TRP A 223 -3.76 0.00 -21.41
N GLU A 224 -2.66 0.50 -21.95
CA GLU A 224 -1.70 -0.29 -22.75
C GLU A 224 -1.12 -1.47 -21.96
N LYS A 225 -1.09 -1.39 -20.62
CA LYS A 225 -0.59 -2.42 -19.72
C LYS A 225 -1.69 -3.23 -19.01
N ARG A 226 -2.96 -3.05 -19.38
CA ARG A 226 -4.12 -3.65 -18.67
C ARG A 226 -4.02 -5.15 -18.44
N GLU A 227 -3.46 -5.91 -19.38
CA GLU A 227 -3.29 -7.36 -19.26
C GLU A 227 -2.29 -7.79 -18.15
N SER A 228 -1.49 -6.83 -17.68
CA SER A 228 -0.52 -7.01 -16.58
C SER A 228 -0.99 -6.36 -15.27
N ILE A 229 -2.20 -5.79 -15.23
CA ILE A 229 -2.73 -5.07 -14.06
C ILE A 229 -4.04 -5.70 -13.62
N GLU A 230 -4.15 -5.95 -12.33
CA GLU A 230 -5.39 -6.30 -11.65
C GLU A 230 -5.72 -5.25 -10.58
N ILE A 231 -7.00 -4.93 -10.39
CA ILE A 231 -7.49 -4.05 -9.32
C ILE A 231 -8.53 -4.79 -8.49
N LYS A 232 -8.38 -4.76 -7.16
CA LYS A 232 -9.30 -5.32 -6.18
C LYS A 232 -9.88 -4.23 -5.28
N ASN A 233 -11.06 -4.49 -4.69
CA ASN A 233 -11.68 -3.65 -3.66
C ASN A 233 -12.01 -4.54 -2.46
N GLU A 234 -10.99 -5.04 -1.80
CA GLU A 234 -11.08 -6.05 -0.76
C GLU A 234 -10.42 -5.58 0.54
N ASP A 235 -10.72 -6.28 1.64
CA ASP A 235 -10.01 -6.06 2.90
C ASP A 235 -8.52 -6.38 2.76
N ALA A 236 -7.70 -5.46 3.22
CA ALA A 236 -6.25 -5.54 3.08
C ALA A 236 -5.63 -6.75 3.80
N LEU A 237 -6.17 -7.13 4.97
CA LEU A 237 -5.59 -8.22 5.78
C LEU A 237 -5.74 -9.57 5.06
N GLY A 238 -6.92 -9.82 4.48
CA GLY A 238 -7.15 -11.03 3.69
C GLY A 238 -6.26 -11.10 2.46
N LEU A 239 -6.10 -9.99 1.75
CA LEU A 239 -5.22 -9.92 0.58
C LEU A 239 -3.74 -10.12 0.93
N ILE A 240 -3.28 -9.58 2.06
CA ILE A 240 -1.91 -9.80 2.55
C ILE A 240 -1.68 -11.27 2.82
N GLU A 241 -2.60 -11.91 3.53
CA GLU A 241 -2.51 -13.33 3.87
C GLU A 241 -2.49 -14.21 2.60
N GLU A 242 -3.38 -13.96 1.65
CA GLU A 242 -3.40 -14.66 0.37
C GLU A 242 -2.09 -14.46 -0.43
N SER A 243 -1.65 -13.21 -0.54
CA SER A 243 -0.47 -12.85 -1.34
C SER A 243 0.85 -13.33 -0.73
N PHE A 244 0.88 -13.53 0.59
CA PHE A 244 2.07 -14.01 1.31
C PHE A 244 2.59 -15.35 0.78
N TRP A 245 1.70 -16.23 0.32
CA TRP A 245 2.04 -17.56 -0.18
C TRP A 245 2.59 -17.58 -1.61
N ASN A 246 2.60 -16.44 -2.29
CA ASN A 246 3.16 -16.33 -3.63
C ASN A 246 4.67 -16.01 -3.58
N GLU A 247 5.51 -17.00 -3.79
CA GLU A 247 6.98 -16.89 -3.77
C GLU A 247 7.53 -15.88 -4.79
N ASN A 248 6.78 -15.60 -5.86
CA ASN A 248 7.15 -14.62 -6.88
C ASN A 248 6.64 -13.20 -6.56
N ALA A 249 5.96 -13.00 -5.42
CA ALA A 249 5.38 -11.72 -5.08
C ALA A 249 6.27 -10.86 -4.18
N ILE A 250 6.13 -9.54 -4.37
CA ILE A 250 6.54 -8.49 -3.45
C ILE A 250 5.27 -7.83 -2.97
N VAL A 251 4.95 -7.93 -1.68
CA VAL A 251 3.76 -7.33 -1.07
C VAL A 251 4.16 -5.98 -0.46
N PHE A 252 3.65 -4.91 -1.06
CA PHE A 252 3.88 -3.54 -0.61
C PHE A 252 2.70 -3.04 0.20
N ILE A 253 2.98 -2.60 1.43
CA ILE A 253 2.00 -2.25 2.43
C ILE A 253 2.26 -0.80 2.87
N ASP A 254 1.43 0.13 2.40
CA ASP A 254 1.48 1.55 2.73
C ASP A 254 0.15 2.02 3.33
N PRO A 255 -0.19 1.55 4.54
CA PRO A 255 -1.50 1.80 5.14
C PRO A 255 -1.67 3.28 5.50
N PRO A 256 -2.92 3.73 5.78
CA PRO A 256 -3.14 5.04 6.36
C PRO A 256 -2.28 5.24 7.62
N TYR A 257 -1.57 6.37 7.72
CA TYR A 257 -0.62 6.60 8.80
C TYR A 257 -1.28 6.90 10.15
N TYR A 258 -0.59 6.54 11.24
CA TYR A 258 -1.03 6.73 12.62
C TYR A 258 -0.91 8.18 13.10
N ILE A 259 -1.17 9.18 12.32
CA ILE A 259 -1.16 10.59 12.77
C ILE A 259 -2.61 11.03 12.99
N ALA A 260 -2.93 11.57 14.17
CA ALA A 260 -4.28 12.03 14.52
C ALA A 260 -4.88 13.02 13.49
N GLU A 261 -4.03 13.83 12.85
CA GLU A 261 -4.40 14.76 11.78
C GLU A 261 -4.71 14.04 10.44
N SER A 262 -4.20 12.83 10.22
CA SER A 262 -4.44 12.07 9.01
C SER A 262 -5.88 11.57 8.87
N LYS A 263 -6.65 11.58 9.95
CA LYS A 263 -8.08 11.21 9.94
C LYS A 263 -8.93 11.99 8.92
N LYS A 264 -8.41 13.12 8.43
CA LYS A 264 -9.06 13.95 7.40
C LYS A 264 -8.50 13.75 5.99
N LEU A 265 -7.43 12.98 5.84
CA LEU A 265 -6.73 12.82 4.57
C LEU A 265 -7.32 11.71 3.70
N TYR A 266 -7.80 10.65 4.33
CA TYR A 266 -8.29 9.45 3.67
C TYR A 266 -9.78 9.26 3.95
N HIS A 267 -10.49 8.62 3.02
CA HIS A 267 -11.90 8.26 3.19
C HIS A 267 -12.05 7.11 4.20
N HIS A 268 -11.13 6.14 4.14
CA HIS A 268 -11.01 5.06 5.10
C HIS A 268 -9.81 5.32 6.02
N VAL A 269 -10.04 5.30 7.32
CA VAL A 269 -9.03 5.66 8.34
C VAL A 269 -8.74 4.44 9.19
N TYR A 270 -7.46 4.20 9.46
CA TYR A 270 -7.02 3.22 10.45
C TYR A 270 -6.97 3.85 11.84
N GLY A 271 -7.64 3.21 12.80
CA GLY A 271 -7.44 3.47 14.21
C GLY A 271 -6.34 2.58 14.79
N GLU A 272 -6.11 2.70 16.08
CA GLU A 272 -5.09 1.91 16.80
C GLU A 272 -5.31 0.40 16.65
N ASN A 273 -6.57 -0.05 16.68
CA ASN A 273 -6.91 -1.47 16.56
C ASN A 273 -6.55 -2.05 15.19
N GLU A 274 -6.77 -1.30 14.12
CA GLU A 274 -6.43 -1.74 12.76
C GLU A 274 -4.92 -1.85 12.59
N HIS A 275 -4.14 -0.91 13.14
CA HIS A 275 -2.68 -0.99 13.14
C HIS A 275 -2.17 -2.19 13.95
N ARG A 276 -2.78 -2.48 15.11
CA ARG A 276 -2.45 -3.67 15.92
C ARG A 276 -2.77 -4.96 15.19
N LYS A 277 -3.91 -5.05 14.51
CA LYS A 277 -4.29 -6.22 13.70
C LYS A 277 -3.31 -6.44 12.55
N LEU A 278 -2.96 -5.39 11.81
CA LEU A 278 -1.98 -5.47 10.74
C LEU A 278 -0.62 -5.93 11.26
N ALA A 279 -0.13 -5.34 12.36
CA ALA A 279 1.14 -5.73 12.95
C ALA A 279 1.10 -7.18 13.46
N PHE A 280 0.01 -7.61 14.07
CA PHE A 280 -0.18 -8.99 14.51
C PHE A 280 -0.11 -9.97 13.34
N LEU A 281 -0.84 -9.70 12.25
CA LEU A 281 -0.80 -10.51 11.04
C LEU A 281 0.63 -10.61 10.49
N LEU A 282 1.30 -9.48 10.27
CA LEU A 282 2.64 -9.45 9.70
C LEU A 282 3.66 -10.16 10.59
N ASN A 283 3.61 -9.95 11.90
CA ASN A 283 4.47 -10.65 12.85
C ASN A 283 4.20 -12.15 12.88
N SER A 284 2.94 -12.57 12.71
CA SER A 284 2.55 -13.99 12.65
C SER A 284 3.07 -14.65 11.38
N LEU A 285 2.87 -14.03 10.22
CA LEU A 285 3.37 -14.51 8.93
C LEU A 285 4.90 -14.60 8.91
N ALA A 286 5.59 -13.58 9.46
CA ALA A 286 7.04 -13.51 9.50
C ALA A 286 7.70 -14.55 10.40
N SER A 287 6.95 -15.15 11.29
CA SER A 287 7.54 -16.00 12.35
C SER A 287 7.74 -17.45 11.95
N GLY A 288 7.41 -17.86 10.73
CA GLY A 288 7.30 -19.28 10.50
C GLY A 288 7.70 -19.90 9.17
N MET A 289 7.82 -19.18 8.06
CA MET A 289 8.06 -19.84 6.77
C MET A 289 9.32 -19.34 6.06
N PRO A 290 10.13 -20.24 5.46
CA PRO A 290 11.39 -19.86 4.83
C PRO A 290 11.26 -19.28 3.42
N VAL A 291 10.15 -19.53 2.70
CA VAL A 291 10.02 -19.14 1.28
C VAL A 291 8.60 -18.61 1.04
N CYS A 292 8.45 -17.31 1.09
CA CYS A 292 7.18 -16.63 0.84
C CYS A 292 7.44 -15.29 0.17
N ALA A 293 6.38 -14.51 -0.07
CA ALA A 293 6.47 -13.16 -0.62
C ALA A 293 7.44 -12.28 0.19
N ASP A 294 8.16 -11.40 -0.50
CA ASP A 294 8.86 -10.31 0.17
C ASP A 294 7.84 -9.29 0.65
N ILE A 295 7.94 -8.87 1.90
CA ILE A 295 7.05 -7.84 2.45
C ILE A 295 7.83 -6.56 2.70
N LEU A 296 7.34 -5.46 2.14
CA LEU A 296 7.85 -4.12 2.36
C LEU A 296 6.74 -3.22 2.92
N VAL A 297 6.95 -2.69 4.11
CA VAL A 297 5.98 -1.82 4.80
C VAL A 297 6.53 -0.41 4.90
N THR A 298 5.67 0.57 4.70
CA THR A 298 6.01 1.99 4.93
C THR A 298 5.07 2.61 5.95
N TYR A 299 5.64 3.40 6.87
CA TYR A 299 4.90 4.10 7.91
C TYR A 299 5.52 5.48 8.20
N ASP A 300 4.75 6.33 8.87
CA ASP A 300 5.30 7.48 9.58
C ASP A 300 6.10 7.01 10.81
N ASN A 301 7.17 7.74 11.12
CA ASN A 301 7.95 7.47 12.32
C ASN A 301 7.19 7.97 13.56
N HIS A 302 6.54 7.03 14.24
CA HIS A 302 5.77 7.27 15.46
C HIS A 302 6.11 6.21 16.50
N PRO A 303 6.28 6.55 17.82
CA PRO A 303 6.63 5.59 18.86
C PRO A 303 5.70 4.37 18.93
N PHE A 304 4.42 4.56 18.71
CA PHE A 304 3.44 3.48 18.65
C PHE A 304 3.73 2.47 17.52
N ILE A 305 4.12 2.96 16.34
CA ILE A 305 4.47 2.09 15.21
C ILE A 305 5.80 1.38 15.48
N GLU A 306 6.76 2.09 16.05
CA GLU A 306 8.04 1.51 16.46
C GLU A 306 7.85 0.38 17.50
N GLU A 307 6.94 0.55 18.47
CA GLU A 307 6.55 -0.48 19.43
C GLU A 307 6.00 -1.73 18.73
N LEU A 308 5.10 -1.55 17.73
CA LEU A 308 4.46 -2.66 17.04
C LEU A 308 5.44 -3.52 16.20
N TYR A 309 6.48 -2.91 15.65
CA TYR A 309 7.39 -3.57 14.71
C TYR A 309 8.83 -3.74 15.24
N GLY A 310 9.16 -3.10 16.37
CA GLY A 310 10.52 -3.10 16.95
C GLY A 310 10.91 -4.39 17.68
N ASN A 311 10.09 -5.43 17.65
CA ASN A 311 10.30 -6.67 18.41
C ASN A 311 11.33 -7.66 17.81
N GLY A 312 12.08 -7.25 16.79
CA GLY A 312 13.14 -8.04 16.16
C GLY A 312 12.70 -9.01 15.06
N VAL A 313 11.40 -9.08 14.73
CA VAL A 313 10.89 -9.85 13.59
C VAL A 313 11.08 -9.08 12.30
N ALA A 314 10.84 -7.76 12.31
CA ALA A 314 11.04 -6.89 11.18
C ALA A 314 12.44 -6.25 11.16
N ALA A 315 12.96 -5.98 9.97
CA ALA A 315 14.07 -5.03 9.78
C ALA A 315 13.50 -3.62 9.73
N VAL A 316 13.59 -2.88 10.83
CA VAL A 316 13.09 -1.50 10.91
C VAL A 316 14.19 -0.53 10.50
N LYS A 317 13.88 0.39 9.58
CA LYS A 317 14.80 1.46 9.13
C LYS A 317 14.12 2.81 9.13
N GLU A 318 14.74 3.79 9.78
CA GLU A 318 14.35 5.18 9.63
C GLU A 318 14.85 5.74 8.29
N VAL A 319 13.96 6.40 7.55
CA VAL A 319 14.28 7.05 6.29
C VAL A 319 13.93 8.54 6.34
N PRO A 320 14.86 9.43 6.00
CA PRO A 320 14.59 10.86 5.99
C PRO A 320 13.66 11.22 4.83
N ARG A 321 12.54 11.89 5.12
CA ARG A 321 11.62 12.40 4.09
C ARG A 321 11.35 13.89 4.28
N ARG A 322 11.47 14.65 3.19
CA ARG A 322 10.99 16.03 3.14
C ARG A 322 9.55 16.07 2.64
N TYR A 323 8.64 16.50 3.51
CA TYR A 323 7.29 16.87 3.10
C TYR A 323 7.30 18.35 2.69
N SER A 324 7.02 18.66 1.43
CA SER A 324 6.72 20.02 1.00
C SER A 324 5.22 20.24 1.12
N ILE A 325 4.76 20.77 2.25
CA ILE A 325 3.46 21.43 2.31
C ILE A 325 3.71 22.82 1.72
N ALA A 326 3.07 23.15 0.60
CA ALA A 326 3.03 24.53 0.15
C ALA A 326 2.36 25.34 1.27
N LYS A 327 3.09 26.26 1.90
CA LYS A 327 2.48 27.25 2.78
C LYS A 327 1.50 28.03 1.90
N ALA A 328 0.22 28.08 2.29
CA ALA A 328 -0.70 29.06 1.80
C ALA A 328 -0.08 30.44 2.15
N THR A 329 0.45 31.14 1.18
CA THR A 329 0.72 32.55 1.30
C THR A 329 -0.65 33.23 1.37
N GLY A 330 -0.98 33.77 2.54
CA GLY A 330 -2.16 34.60 2.78
C GLY A 330 -2.14 35.88 1.95
#